data_e20e38e945b864ca3504761ed9724f36
#
_entry.id   e20e38e945b864ca3504761ed9724f36
#
_cell.length_a   1.000
_cell.length_b   1.000
_cell.length_c   1.000
_cell.angle_alpha   90.00
_cell.angle_beta   90.00
_cell.angle_gamma   90.00
#
_symmetry.space_group_name_H-M   'P 1'
#
loop_
_entity.id
_entity.type
_entity.pdbx_description
1 polymer ?
#
loop_
_entity_poly.entity_id
_entity_poly.type
_entity_poly.pdbx_seq_one_letter_code
_entity_poly.pdbx_strand_id
1 'polypeptide(L)'
;MKRIILSVLLVGIGAVAADFQANPVPALGQNAKDQKAFDPAKKGPRVLFVGNSITLHGPRPQIGWTNNWGMAASARDKDYVHLLQKKIAAVRPDAQCCLLQVAGTIERSFFKPDWSCEKNFRWAREFKPDIIVMFFGANVPKTYDDGKMEPKPARSFADALDAFRAYLDPDGKAVAIISQGFYIRPKLDAEKEAVAKKRGDVFVNMENIRSRADAHGRYNHPGDLGMQLIADRFWEYIEPRLK
;
A
#
# COMPACT_ATOMS: atom_id res chain seq x y z
N MET A 1 2.99 -34.97 -65.75
CA MET A 1 2.97 -35.02 -64.27
C MET A 1 3.38 -33.63 -63.75
N LYS A 2 2.41 -32.80 -63.32
CA LYS A 2 2.67 -31.46 -62.77
C LYS A 2 2.73 -31.59 -61.24
N ARG A 3 3.89 -31.25 -60.65
CA ARG A 3 4.06 -31.20 -59.18
C ARG A 3 3.51 -29.87 -58.68
N ILE A 4 2.50 -29.90 -57.82
CA ILE A 4 1.98 -28.75 -57.10
C ILE A 4 2.84 -28.63 -55.83
N ILE A 5 3.56 -27.51 -55.68
CA ILE A 5 4.29 -27.16 -54.47
C ILE A 5 3.30 -26.35 -53.61
N LEU A 6 2.89 -26.93 -52.49
CA LEU A 6 2.04 -26.29 -51.52
C LEU A 6 2.96 -25.50 -50.56
N SER A 7 3.01 -24.18 -50.71
CA SER A 7 3.70 -23.28 -49.78
C SER A 7 2.83 -23.06 -48.58
N VAL A 8 3.24 -23.62 -47.43
CA VAL A 8 2.61 -23.32 -46.15
C VAL A 8 3.15 -22.01 -45.62
N LEU A 9 2.30 -20.98 -45.64
CA LEU A 9 2.61 -19.69 -45.02
C LEU A 9 2.41 -19.79 -43.54
N LEU A 10 3.50 -19.91 -42.77
CA LEU A 10 3.47 -19.76 -41.28
C LEU A 10 3.26 -18.29 -40.95
N VAL A 11 2.02 -17.91 -40.65
CA VAL A 11 1.74 -16.62 -40.00
C VAL A 11 2.15 -16.73 -38.54
N GLY A 12 3.33 -16.24 -38.23
CA GLY A 12 3.77 -16.04 -36.84
C GLY A 12 2.91 -14.98 -36.19
N ILE A 13 2.00 -15.40 -35.30
CA ILE A 13 1.30 -14.50 -34.39
C ILE A 13 2.34 -14.07 -33.34
N GLY A 14 3.11 -13.05 -33.68
CA GLY A 14 3.87 -12.30 -32.68
C GLY A 14 2.86 -11.59 -31.77
N ALA A 15 2.57 -12.15 -30.61
CA ALA A 15 1.94 -11.39 -29.54
C ALA A 15 2.89 -10.27 -29.16
N VAL A 16 2.65 -9.07 -29.68
CA VAL A 16 3.24 -7.84 -29.14
C VAL A 16 2.68 -7.76 -27.72
N ALA A 17 3.49 -8.13 -26.75
CA ALA A 17 3.23 -7.76 -25.36
C ALA A 17 3.22 -6.23 -25.36
N ALA A 18 2.02 -5.65 -25.39
CA ALA A 18 1.87 -4.23 -25.15
C ALA A 18 2.57 -3.95 -23.84
N ASP A 19 3.56 -3.05 -23.86
CA ASP A 19 4.18 -2.53 -22.64
C ASP A 19 3.05 -2.03 -21.74
N PHE A 20 2.73 -2.82 -20.74
CA PHE A 20 1.73 -2.46 -19.73
C PHE A 20 2.34 -1.35 -18.89
N GLN A 21 2.22 -0.12 -19.36
CA GLN A 21 2.47 1.03 -18.51
C GLN A 21 1.39 1.02 -17.44
N ALA A 22 1.77 0.61 -16.22
CA ALA A 22 0.87 0.61 -15.09
C ALA A 22 0.27 2.02 -14.93
N ASN A 23 -1.04 2.15 -15.11
CA ASN A 23 -1.74 3.38 -14.80
C ASN A 23 -1.49 3.70 -13.33
N PRO A 24 -1.18 4.96 -12.98
CA PRO A 24 -0.93 5.31 -11.59
C PRO A 24 -2.13 4.91 -10.73
N VAL A 25 -1.89 4.23 -9.61
CA VAL A 25 -2.93 4.05 -8.58
C VAL A 25 -3.25 5.43 -8.01
N PRO A 26 -4.52 5.91 -8.09
CA PRO A 26 -4.86 7.25 -7.65
C PRO A 26 -4.61 7.43 -6.16
N ALA A 27 -3.93 8.53 -5.80
CA ALA A 27 -3.76 8.93 -4.41
C ALA A 27 -5.01 9.67 -3.92
N LEU A 28 -5.56 9.24 -2.79
CA LEU A 28 -6.64 9.95 -2.13
C LEU A 28 -6.09 11.21 -1.46
N GLY A 29 -6.78 12.31 -1.65
CA GLY A 29 -6.47 13.55 -0.99
C GLY A 29 -6.67 13.47 0.53
N GLN A 30 -5.94 14.32 1.25
CA GLN A 30 -5.96 14.36 2.71
C GLN A 30 -6.80 15.51 3.26
N ASN A 31 -7.26 16.40 2.39
CA ASN A 31 -8.09 17.55 2.81
C ASN A 31 -9.29 17.75 1.85
N ALA A 32 -10.25 18.57 2.29
CA ALA A 32 -11.51 18.78 1.58
C ALA A 32 -11.35 19.45 0.20
N LYS A 33 -10.20 20.07 -0.08
CA LYS A 33 -9.91 20.74 -1.36
C LYS A 33 -9.37 19.77 -2.41
N ASP A 34 -8.90 18.59 -1.98
CA ASP A 34 -8.37 17.58 -2.88
C ASP A 34 -9.49 16.95 -3.69
N GLN A 35 -9.18 16.60 -4.93
CA GLN A 35 -10.16 15.97 -5.79
C GLN A 35 -10.41 14.52 -5.37
N LYS A 36 -11.65 14.07 -5.61
CA LYS A 36 -12.04 12.69 -5.45
C LYS A 36 -11.35 11.84 -6.52
N ALA A 37 -10.54 10.88 -6.08
CA ALA A 37 -9.68 10.06 -6.95
C ALA A 37 -10.30 8.70 -7.32
N PHE A 38 -11.61 8.53 -7.16
CA PHE A 38 -12.33 7.29 -7.44
C PHE A 38 -13.72 7.54 -8.03
N ASP A 39 -14.25 6.55 -8.72
CA ASP A 39 -15.60 6.59 -9.27
C ASP A 39 -16.59 5.91 -8.31
N PRO A 40 -17.50 6.65 -7.67
CA PRO A 40 -18.48 6.08 -6.74
C PRO A 40 -19.52 5.18 -7.42
N ALA A 41 -19.72 5.30 -8.74
CA ALA A 41 -20.68 4.49 -9.49
C ALA A 41 -20.18 3.08 -9.80
N LYS A 42 -18.86 2.85 -9.80
CA LYS A 42 -18.29 1.51 -9.98
C LYS A 42 -18.62 0.61 -8.80
N LYS A 43 -19.11 -0.60 -9.09
CA LYS A 43 -19.57 -1.58 -8.09
C LYS A 43 -18.53 -2.64 -7.72
N GLY A 44 -17.39 -2.69 -8.41
CA GLY A 44 -16.32 -3.67 -8.14
C GLY A 44 -15.66 -3.46 -6.77
N PRO A 45 -14.88 -4.44 -6.31
CA PRO A 45 -14.17 -4.36 -5.04
C PRO A 45 -13.28 -3.13 -4.96
N ARG A 46 -13.23 -2.53 -3.77
CA ARG A 46 -12.44 -1.33 -3.48
C ARG A 46 -11.27 -1.69 -2.57
N VAL A 47 -10.06 -1.55 -3.07
CA VAL A 47 -8.82 -1.86 -2.35
C VAL A 47 -8.08 -0.56 -2.03
N LEU A 48 -7.88 -0.30 -0.74
CA LEU A 48 -7.17 0.87 -0.24
C LEU A 48 -5.78 0.46 0.25
N PHE A 49 -4.73 1.01 -0.36
CA PHE A 49 -3.36 0.87 0.12
C PHE A 49 -2.98 2.05 1.00
N VAL A 50 -2.74 1.80 2.26
CA VAL A 50 -2.33 2.81 3.26
C VAL A 50 -0.87 2.62 3.59
N GLY A 51 -0.05 3.65 3.36
CA GLY A 51 1.38 3.52 3.63
C GLY A 51 2.14 4.84 3.66
N ASN A 52 3.44 4.74 3.60
CA ASN A 52 4.37 5.88 3.65
C ASN A 52 5.17 6.00 2.34
N SER A 53 6.46 6.38 2.42
CA SER A 53 7.34 6.52 1.26
C SER A 53 7.50 5.24 0.43
N ILE A 54 7.36 4.06 1.03
CA ILE A 54 7.40 2.76 0.32
C ILE A 54 6.17 2.58 -0.57
N THR A 55 5.03 3.17 -0.17
CA THR A 55 3.77 3.13 -0.92
C THR A 55 3.70 4.21 -1.99
N LEU A 56 4.07 5.45 -1.62
CA LEU A 56 4.13 6.60 -2.50
C LEU A 56 5.11 7.63 -1.98
N HIS A 57 6.03 8.07 -2.82
CA HIS A 57 6.90 9.22 -2.53
C HIS A 57 7.02 10.10 -3.76
N GLY A 58 6.63 11.36 -3.60
CA GLY A 58 6.82 12.38 -4.64
C GLY A 58 8.29 12.73 -4.88
N PRO A 59 8.59 13.51 -5.92
CA PRO A 59 9.96 13.90 -6.23
C PRO A 59 10.65 14.60 -5.05
N ARG A 60 11.90 14.23 -4.81
CA ARG A 60 12.82 14.85 -3.86
C ARG A 60 14.22 14.93 -4.48
N PRO A 61 14.46 15.90 -5.39
CA PRO A 61 15.70 16.01 -6.17
C PRO A 61 16.95 16.12 -5.30
N GLN A 62 16.84 16.67 -4.08
CA GLN A 62 17.96 16.85 -3.14
C GLN A 62 18.63 15.52 -2.73
N ILE A 63 17.91 14.43 -2.84
CA ILE A 63 18.45 13.07 -2.60
C ILE A 63 18.53 12.23 -3.88
N GLY A 64 18.31 12.85 -5.05
CA GLY A 64 18.33 12.16 -6.35
C GLY A 64 17.09 11.30 -6.64
N TRP A 65 15.98 11.53 -5.93
CA TRP A 65 14.69 10.90 -6.21
C TRP A 65 13.81 11.86 -7.02
N THR A 66 13.50 11.51 -8.27
CA THR A 66 12.71 12.37 -9.17
C THR A 66 11.35 11.75 -9.54
N ASN A 67 11.03 10.60 -9.00
CA ASN A 67 9.86 9.80 -9.36
C ASN A 67 8.66 10.04 -8.42
N ASN A 68 7.49 9.51 -8.82
CA ASN A 68 6.24 9.60 -8.07
C ASN A 68 5.57 8.21 -7.97
N TRP A 69 6.22 7.30 -7.22
CA TRP A 69 5.76 5.96 -6.91
C TRP A 69 6.45 5.46 -5.63
N GLY A 70 6.34 4.17 -5.30
CA GLY A 70 7.01 3.58 -4.13
C GLY A 70 8.52 3.79 -4.17
N MET A 71 9.06 4.49 -3.16
CA MET A 71 10.45 4.92 -3.13
C MET A 71 11.41 3.74 -3.19
N ALA A 72 12.45 3.86 -4.03
CA ALA A 72 13.50 2.91 -4.38
C ALA A 72 13.12 1.81 -5.38
N ALA A 73 11.86 1.65 -5.76
CA ALA A 73 11.52 0.89 -6.95
C ALA A 73 12.10 1.57 -8.19
N SER A 74 12.70 0.81 -9.12
CA SER A 74 13.34 1.35 -10.31
C SER A 74 12.35 1.89 -11.34
N ALA A 75 11.09 1.43 -11.30
CA ALA A 75 9.99 1.87 -12.14
C ALA A 75 8.66 1.77 -11.36
N ARG A 76 7.61 2.45 -11.85
CA ARG A 76 6.28 2.44 -11.21
C ARG A 76 5.68 1.04 -11.16
N ASP A 77 5.77 0.30 -12.24
CA ASP A 77 5.25 -1.06 -12.38
C ASP A 77 6.01 -2.10 -11.53
N LYS A 78 7.07 -1.67 -10.84
CA LYS A 78 7.87 -2.48 -9.95
C LYS A 78 7.69 -2.18 -8.47
N ASP A 79 6.94 -1.13 -8.12
CA ASP A 79 6.57 -0.94 -6.72
C ASP A 79 5.44 -1.90 -6.30
N TYR A 80 5.35 -2.20 -5.01
CA TYR A 80 4.43 -3.22 -4.52
C TYR A 80 2.95 -2.88 -4.77
N VAL A 81 2.58 -1.59 -4.78
CA VAL A 81 1.19 -1.16 -5.02
C VAL A 81 0.77 -1.47 -6.45
N HIS A 82 1.60 -1.10 -7.44
CA HIS A 82 1.29 -1.33 -8.84
C HIS A 82 1.42 -2.81 -9.24
N LEU A 83 2.33 -3.56 -8.61
CA LEU A 83 2.38 -5.02 -8.74
C LEU A 83 1.07 -5.67 -8.25
N LEU A 84 0.56 -5.23 -7.08
CA LEU A 84 -0.73 -5.69 -6.56
C LEU A 84 -1.90 -5.23 -7.44
N GLN A 85 -1.92 -3.99 -7.91
CA GLN A 85 -2.94 -3.50 -8.84
C GLN A 85 -3.04 -4.38 -10.08
N LYS A 86 -1.89 -4.77 -10.66
CA LYS A 86 -1.84 -5.67 -11.81
C LYS A 86 -2.44 -7.04 -11.49
N LYS A 87 -2.08 -7.62 -10.35
CA LYS A 87 -2.62 -8.91 -9.89
C LYS A 87 -4.14 -8.82 -9.64
N ILE A 88 -4.61 -7.75 -8.97
CA ILE A 88 -6.03 -7.51 -8.72
C ILE A 88 -6.80 -7.36 -10.03
N ALA A 89 -6.31 -6.55 -10.96
CA ALA A 89 -6.97 -6.33 -12.25
C ALA A 89 -7.07 -7.60 -13.11
N ALA A 90 -6.12 -8.53 -12.96
CA ALA A 90 -6.16 -9.81 -13.67
C ALA A 90 -7.32 -10.72 -13.22
N VAL A 91 -7.74 -10.65 -11.95
CA VAL A 91 -8.84 -11.47 -11.39
C VAL A 91 -10.13 -10.69 -11.22
N ARG A 92 -10.06 -9.37 -11.02
CA ARG A 92 -11.20 -8.45 -10.85
C ARG A 92 -10.95 -7.16 -11.63
N PRO A 93 -11.19 -7.17 -12.95
CA PRO A 93 -10.97 -5.97 -13.80
C PRO A 93 -11.90 -4.80 -13.44
N ASP A 94 -12.99 -5.07 -12.73
CA ASP A 94 -13.93 -4.08 -12.18
C ASP A 94 -13.47 -3.45 -10.87
N ALA A 95 -12.41 -3.97 -10.22
CA ALA A 95 -11.92 -3.45 -8.95
C ALA A 95 -11.38 -2.01 -9.09
N GLN A 96 -11.51 -1.26 -7.99
CA GLN A 96 -10.90 0.05 -7.87
C GLN A 96 -9.81 0.01 -6.80
N CYS A 97 -8.62 0.47 -7.16
CA CYS A 97 -7.50 0.63 -6.24
C CYS A 97 -7.26 2.11 -5.99
N CYS A 98 -7.09 2.49 -4.73
CA CYS A 98 -6.62 3.81 -4.32
C CYS A 98 -5.49 3.66 -3.30
N LEU A 99 -4.65 4.68 -3.16
CA LEU A 99 -3.64 4.72 -2.11
C LEU A 99 -3.82 5.95 -1.22
N LEU A 100 -3.36 5.85 0.03
CA LEU A 100 -3.34 6.91 1.02
C LEU A 100 -1.96 6.98 1.68
N GLN A 101 -1.26 8.08 1.48
CA GLN A 101 0.04 8.32 2.09
C GLN A 101 -0.14 8.93 3.48
N VAL A 102 0.38 8.29 4.53
CA VAL A 102 0.10 8.64 5.93
C VAL A 102 1.34 9.06 6.76
N ALA A 103 2.50 9.24 6.13
CA ALA A 103 3.72 9.62 6.85
C ALA A 103 3.58 10.92 7.64
N GLY A 104 2.91 11.91 7.07
CA GLY A 104 2.68 13.21 7.72
C GLY A 104 1.48 13.21 8.66
N THR A 105 0.43 12.48 8.31
CA THR A 105 -0.88 12.57 8.97
C THR A 105 -1.10 11.57 10.10
N ILE A 106 -0.44 10.42 10.06
CA ILE A 106 -0.44 9.44 11.16
C ILE A 106 0.95 9.36 11.77
N GLU A 107 1.95 8.84 11.04
CA GLU A 107 3.22 8.44 11.63
C GLU A 107 3.93 9.57 12.39
N ARG A 108 3.87 10.81 11.87
CA ARG A 108 4.50 11.99 12.48
C ARG A 108 3.55 12.87 13.28
N SER A 109 2.30 12.44 13.46
CA SER A 109 1.28 13.32 14.05
C SER A 109 0.31 12.65 15.02
N PHE A 110 0.19 11.31 15.06
CA PHE A 110 -0.77 10.60 15.90
C PHE A 110 -0.71 11.00 17.39
N PHE A 111 0.49 11.33 17.86
CA PHE A 111 0.78 11.67 19.25
C PHE A 111 0.35 13.10 19.67
N LYS A 112 -0.02 13.94 18.68
CA LYS A 112 -0.42 15.33 18.93
C LYS A 112 -1.85 15.38 19.50
N PRO A 113 -2.14 16.29 20.45
CA PRO A 113 -3.48 16.40 21.04
C PRO A 113 -4.60 16.65 20.03
N ASP A 114 -4.32 17.47 19.01
CA ASP A 114 -5.27 17.91 17.98
C ASP A 114 -5.39 16.96 16.78
N TRP A 115 -4.72 15.81 16.82
CA TRP A 115 -4.82 14.82 15.74
C TRP A 115 -6.23 14.22 15.68
N SER A 116 -6.81 14.19 14.48
CA SER A 116 -8.11 13.55 14.25
C SER A 116 -8.18 12.93 12.86
N CYS A 117 -9.02 11.91 12.72
CA CYS A 117 -9.25 11.25 11.43
C CYS A 117 -10.07 12.13 10.48
N GLU A 118 -11.04 12.90 10.99
CA GLU A 118 -11.93 13.76 10.21
C GLU A 118 -11.18 14.81 9.41
N LYS A 119 -10.11 15.37 10.01
CA LYS A 119 -9.29 16.38 9.35
C LYS A 119 -8.52 15.86 8.15
N ASN A 120 -8.17 14.55 8.16
CA ASN A 120 -7.13 14.03 7.27
C ASN A 120 -7.62 12.93 6.32
N PHE A 121 -8.73 12.21 6.61
CA PHE A 121 -9.02 10.96 5.92
C PHE A 121 -10.43 10.86 5.35
N ARG A 122 -11.08 11.99 5.16
CA ARG A 122 -12.44 12.03 4.62
C ARG A 122 -12.59 11.23 3.32
N TRP A 123 -11.71 11.46 2.34
CA TRP A 123 -11.80 10.79 1.05
C TRP A 123 -11.54 9.28 1.14
N ALA A 124 -10.67 8.86 2.07
CA ALA A 124 -10.44 7.45 2.32
C ALA A 124 -11.67 6.77 2.93
N ARG A 125 -12.41 7.46 3.83
CA ARG A 125 -13.68 6.99 4.34
C ARG A 125 -14.77 6.97 3.26
N GLU A 126 -14.87 8.02 2.43
CA GLU A 126 -15.83 8.09 1.33
C GLU A 126 -15.54 7.07 0.21
N PHE A 127 -14.31 6.61 0.09
CA PHE A 127 -13.95 5.52 -0.81
C PHE A 127 -14.65 4.21 -0.42
N LYS A 128 -14.99 4.01 0.86
CA LYS A 128 -15.64 2.81 1.39
C LYS A 128 -14.91 1.54 0.95
N PRO A 129 -13.67 1.33 1.38
CA PRO A 129 -12.89 0.16 0.95
C PRO A 129 -13.49 -1.13 1.46
N ASP A 130 -13.41 -2.20 0.65
CA ASP A 130 -13.72 -3.58 1.06
C ASP A 130 -12.48 -4.27 1.63
N ILE A 131 -11.29 -3.90 1.12
CA ILE A 131 -9.99 -4.40 1.58
C ILE A 131 -9.08 -3.19 1.88
N ILE A 132 -8.45 -3.19 3.05
CA ILE A 132 -7.53 -2.13 3.48
C ILE A 132 -6.17 -2.77 3.76
N VAL A 133 -5.15 -2.45 2.95
CA VAL A 133 -3.78 -2.89 3.15
C VAL A 133 -3.02 -1.80 3.89
N MET A 134 -2.52 -2.10 5.10
CA MET A 134 -1.84 -1.13 5.97
C MET A 134 -0.36 -1.48 6.13
N PHE A 135 0.51 -0.75 5.42
CA PHE A 135 1.96 -0.93 5.43
C PHE A 135 2.68 0.37 5.79
N PHE A 136 2.73 0.70 7.06
CA PHE A 136 3.34 1.93 7.56
C PHE A 136 3.90 1.76 8.98
N GLY A 137 4.51 2.82 9.55
CA GLY A 137 5.14 2.84 10.88
C GLY A 137 6.58 3.35 10.84
N ALA A 138 7.21 3.40 9.66
CA ALA A 138 8.63 3.75 9.50
C ALA A 138 8.98 5.17 9.99
N ASN A 139 8.08 6.12 9.86
CA ASN A 139 8.30 7.53 10.22
C ASN A 139 7.78 7.89 11.62
N VAL A 140 7.29 6.95 12.40
CA VAL A 140 7.01 7.17 13.82
C VAL A 140 8.34 7.51 14.51
N PRO A 141 8.41 8.56 15.33
CA PRO A 141 9.65 8.94 16.00
C PRO A 141 10.25 7.78 16.80
N LYS A 142 11.56 7.56 16.68
CA LYS A 142 12.23 6.47 17.39
C LYS A 142 12.08 6.60 18.92
N THR A 143 12.04 7.82 19.42
CA THR A 143 11.80 8.11 20.85
C THR A 143 10.48 7.55 21.35
N TYR A 144 9.50 7.30 20.48
CA TYR A 144 8.26 6.61 20.84
C TYR A 144 8.52 5.13 21.19
N ASP A 145 9.28 4.41 20.34
CA ASP A 145 9.65 3.02 20.61
C ASP A 145 10.46 2.89 21.89
N ASP A 146 11.39 3.83 22.10
CA ASP A 146 12.29 3.84 23.25
C ASP A 146 11.58 4.30 24.55
N GLY A 147 10.30 4.69 24.47
CA GLY A 147 9.55 5.24 25.60
C GLY A 147 10.05 6.59 26.10
N LYS A 148 10.85 7.29 25.29
CA LYS A 148 11.53 8.56 25.61
C LYS A 148 10.92 9.78 24.93
N MET A 149 9.73 9.63 24.35
CA MET A 149 9.10 10.71 23.64
C MET A 149 8.65 11.83 24.58
N GLU A 150 9.12 13.05 24.32
CA GLU A 150 8.69 14.24 25.02
C GLU A 150 8.18 15.31 24.03
N PRO A 151 7.09 16.02 24.34
CA PRO A 151 6.16 15.71 25.44
C PRO A 151 5.54 14.32 25.30
N LYS A 152 5.03 13.76 26.41
CA LYS A 152 4.36 12.46 26.37
C LYS A 152 3.27 12.43 25.29
N PRO A 153 3.16 11.34 24.52
CA PRO A 153 2.13 11.21 23.51
C PRO A 153 0.72 11.38 24.09
N ALA A 154 -0.14 12.15 23.44
CA ALA A 154 -1.54 12.31 23.85
C ALA A 154 -2.34 10.98 23.72
N ARG A 155 -1.86 10.05 22.91
CA ARG A 155 -2.39 8.68 22.75
C ARG A 155 -1.30 7.72 22.31
N SER A 156 -1.53 6.42 22.48
CA SER A 156 -0.65 5.39 21.93
C SER A 156 -0.81 5.28 20.41
N PHE A 157 0.17 4.66 19.74
CA PHE A 157 0.03 4.34 18.33
C PHE A 157 -1.09 3.31 18.09
N ALA A 158 -1.28 2.37 19.02
CA ALA A 158 -2.39 1.44 18.97
C ALA A 158 -3.75 2.16 18.99
N ASP A 159 -3.96 3.14 19.89
CA ASP A 159 -5.21 3.90 19.94
C ASP A 159 -5.45 4.70 18.66
N ALA A 160 -4.39 5.30 18.11
CA ALA A 160 -4.49 6.03 16.85
C ALA A 160 -4.82 5.10 15.67
N LEU A 161 -4.19 3.93 15.60
CA LEU A 161 -4.44 2.93 14.56
C LEU A 161 -5.86 2.37 14.67
N ASP A 162 -6.31 2.07 15.88
CA ASP A 162 -7.66 1.58 16.15
C ASP A 162 -8.73 2.60 15.75
N ALA A 163 -8.53 3.87 16.14
CA ALA A 163 -9.42 4.97 15.72
C ALA A 163 -9.43 5.17 14.21
N PHE A 164 -8.26 5.12 13.56
CA PHE A 164 -8.14 5.25 12.11
C PHE A 164 -8.84 4.10 11.38
N ARG A 165 -8.63 2.86 11.83
CA ARG A 165 -9.29 1.68 11.25
C ARG A 165 -10.82 1.77 11.37
N ALA A 166 -11.33 2.20 12.53
CA ALA A 166 -12.76 2.43 12.74
C ALA A 166 -13.32 3.55 11.86
N TYR A 167 -12.53 4.62 11.67
CA TYR A 167 -12.94 5.74 10.84
C TYR A 167 -13.08 5.37 9.36
N LEU A 168 -12.18 4.55 8.83
CA LEU A 168 -12.21 4.11 7.44
C LEU A 168 -13.41 3.21 7.13
N ASP A 169 -13.83 2.40 8.09
CA ASP A 169 -14.92 1.43 7.95
C ASP A 169 -15.77 1.40 9.22
N PRO A 170 -16.67 2.37 9.35
CA PRO A 170 -17.53 2.46 10.53
C PRO A 170 -18.55 1.31 10.63
N ASP A 171 -18.87 0.68 9.51
CA ASP A 171 -19.83 -0.43 9.44
C ASP A 171 -19.20 -1.80 9.74
N GLY A 172 -17.87 -1.86 9.84
CA GLY A 172 -17.13 -3.09 10.15
C GLY A 172 -17.19 -4.16 9.05
N LYS A 173 -17.37 -3.75 7.78
CA LYS A 173 -17.52 -4.65 6.63
C LYS A 173 -16.22 -4.95 5.91
N ALA A 174 -15.27 -4.01 5.95
CA ALA A 174 -13.98 -4.17 5.32
C ALA A 174 -13.08 -5.13 6.11
N VAL A 175 -12.19 -5.81 5.38
CA VAL A 175 -11.08 -6.55 5.99
C VAL A 175 -9.83 -5.70 5.93
N ALA A 176 -9.20 -5.43 7.06
CA ALA A 176 -7.87 -4.83 7.08
C ALA A 176 -6.79 -5.90 7.13
N ILE A 177 -5.74 -5.67 6.35
CA ILE A 177 -4.52 -6.46 6.30
C ILE A 177 -3.41 -5.56 6.85
N ILE A 178 -3.17 -5.67 8.14
CA ILE A 178 -2.21 -4.85 8.89
C ILE A 178 -0.91 -5.62 8.97
N SER A 179 0.22 -5.00 8.63
CA SER A 179 1.50 -5.70 8.61
C SER A 179 2.55 -5.07 9.51
N GLN A 180 3.57 -5.86 9.85
CA GLN A 180 4.84 -5.30 10.29
C GLN A 180 5.34 -4.28 9.27
N GLY A 181 6.16 -3.32 9.72
CA GLY A 181 6.87 -2.42 8.81
C GLY A 181 8.05 -3.11 8.13
N PHE A 182 8.63 -2.44 7.12
CA PHE A 182 9.88 -2.89 6.50
C PHE A 182 11.07 -2.77 7.45
N TYR A 183 11.02 -1.85 8.41
CA TYR A 183 12.05 -1.69 9.44
C TYR A 183 11.62 -2.38 10.73
N ILE A 184 12.59 -2.90 11.47
CA ILE A 184 12.35 -3.57 12.76
C ILE A 184 11.94 -2.52 13.80
N ARG A 185 10.69 -2.59 14.27
CA ARG A 185 10.06 -1.68 15.22
C ARG A 185 9.22 -2.48 16.23
N PRO A 186 9.84 -3.20 17.19
CA PRO A 186 9.16 -4.20 18.01
C PRO A 186 7.92 -3.68 18.73
N LYS A 187 7.99 -2.48 19.32
CA LYS A 187 6.84 -1.88 20.01
C LYS A 187 5.69 -1.59 19.05
N LEU A 188 5.98 -0.97 17.90
CA LEU A 188 4.96 -0.67 16.90
C LEU A 188 4.37 -1.93 16.28
N ASP A 189 5.19 -2.94 16.04
CA ASP A 189 4.74 -4.22 15.49
C ASP A 189 3.79 -4.92 16.46
N ALA A 190 4.13 -4.94 17.78
CA ALA A 190 3.26 -5.47 18.82
C ALA A 190 1.93 -4.69 18.95
N GLU A 191 1.98 -3.36 18.86
CA GLU A 191 0.77 -2.52 18.90
C GLU A 191 -0.14 -2.77 17.68
N LYS A 192 0.42 -2.94 16.49
CA LYS A 192 -0.32 -3.28 15.27
C LYS A 192 -0.97 -4.66 15.38
N GLU A 193 -0.23 -5.64 15.86
CA GLU A 193 -0.74 -7.00 16.07
C GLU A 193 -1.89 -7.02 17.07
N ALA A 194 -1.76 -6.29 18.19
CA ALA A 194 -2.81 -6.16 19.19
C ALA A 194 -4.09 -5.55 18.61
N VAL A 195 -3.96 -4.50 17.76
CA VAL A 195 -5.12 -3.88 17.10
C VAL A 195 -5.76 -4.84 16.10
N ALA A 196 -4.96 -5.52 15.28
CA ALA A 196 -5.47 -6.50 14.34
C ALA A 196 -6.26 -7.61 15.05
N LYS A 197 -5.69 -8.18 16.12
CA LYS A 197 -6.35 -9.20 16.94
C LYS A 197 -7.65 -8.69 17.57
N LYS A 198 -7.63 -7.48 18.14
CA LYS A 198 -8.81 -6.86 18.76
C LYS A 198 -9.98 -6.73 17.79
N ARG A 199 -9.69 -6.44 16.51
CA ARG A 199 -10.69 -6.17 15.48
C ARG A 199 -11.05 -7.36 14.62
N GLY A 200 -10.36 -8.49 14.75
CA GLY A 200 -10.51 -9.64 13.85
C GLY A 200 -9.92 -9.39 12.46
N ASP A 201 -9.05 -8.38 12.34
CA ASP A 201 -8.30 -8.07 11.13
C ASP A 201 -7.10 -9.02 10.97
N VAL A 202 -6.51 -9.05 9.78
CA VAL A 202 -5.33 -9.89 9.49
C VAL A 202 -4.06 -9.18 9.92
N PHE A 203 -3.18 -9.87 10.64
CA PHE A 203 -1.82 -9.40 10.89
C PHE A 203 -0.80 -10.17 10.04
N VAL A 204 0.06 -9.44 9.30
CA VAL A 204 1.03 -10.03 8.37
C VAL A 204 2.44 -9.82 8.87
N ASN A 205 3.15 -10.92 9.07
CA ASN A 205 4.56 -10.94 9.41
C ASN A 205 5.42 -10.67 8.15
N MET A 206 6.37 -9.74 8.25
CA MET A 206 7.30 -9.35 7.18
C MET A 206 8.76 -9.72 7.49
N GLU A 207 9.02 -10.51 8.53
CA GLU A 207 10.38 -10.80 9.01
C GLU A 207 11.25 -11.43 7.93
N ASN A 208 10.71 -12.40 7.20
CA ASN A 208 11.43 -13.09 6.11
C ASN A 208 11.78 -12.18 4.92
N ILE A 209 11.17 -10.99 4.84
CA ILE A 209 11.45 -10.02 3.78
C ILE A 209 12.42 -8.95 4.28
N ARG A 210 12.11 -8.35 5.44
CA ARG A 210 12.91 -7.24 5.97
C ARG A 210 14.30 -7.65 6.47
N SER A 211 14.51 -8.92 6.81
CA SER A 211 15.81 -9.48 7.18
C SER A 211 16.72 -9.80 5.99
N ARG A 212 16.21 -9.77 4.78
CA ARG A 212 16.97 -10.08 3.56
C ARG A 212 17.76 -8.86 3.09
N ALA A 213 19.08 -8.98 3.01
CA ALA A 213 19.93 -7.91 2.50
C ALA A 213 19.63 -7.55 1.02
N ASP A 214 19.30 -8.55 0.19
CA ASP A 214 18.98 -8.38 -1.24
C ASP A 214 17.59 -7.76 -1.49
N ALA A 215 16.73 -7.71 -0.48
CA ALA A 215 15.46 -6.99 -0.56
C ALA A 215 15.60 -5.47 -0.40
N HIS A 216 16.74 -5.01 0.15
CA HIS A 216 17.01 -3.59 0.34
C HIS A 216 17.57 -2.94 -0.93
N GLY A 217 17.12 -1.72 -1.20
CA GLY A 217 17.56 -0.89 -2.32
C GLY A 217 18.12 0.45 -1.86
N ARG A 218 18.05 1.45 -2.73
CA ARG A 218 18.48 2.82 -2.42
C ARG A 218 17.68 3.42 -1.25
N TYR A 219 18.27 4.40 -0.58
CA TYR A 219 17.63 5.17 0.50
C TYR A 219 17.20 4.29 1.69
N ASN A 220 17.80 3.12 1.86
CA ASN A 220 17.38 2.13 2.85
C ASN A 220 15.90 1.71 2.71
N HIS A 221 15.35 1.73 1.51
CA HIS A 221 13.99 1.29 1.17
C HIS A 221 14.05 -0.04 0.41
N PRO A 222 12.94 -0.78 0.27
CA PRO A 222 12.92 -2.00 -0.52
C PRO A 222 13.24 -1.69 -1.99
N GLY A 223 14.19 -2.42 -2.59
CA GLY A 223 14.46 -2.42 -4.02
C GLY A 223 13.42 -3.23 -4.78
N ASP A 224 13.59 -3.41 -6.11
CA ASP A 224 12.61 -4.14 -6.94
C ASP A 224 12.27 -5.52 -6.39
N LEU A 225 13.27 -6.29 -5.94
CA LEU A 225 13.03 -7.59 -5.32
C LEU A 225 12.24 -7.45 -4.00
N GLY A 226 12.61 -6.50 -3.16
CA GLY A 226 11.89 -6.23 -1.91
C GLY A 226 10.43 -5.84 -2.16
N MET A 227 10.18 -5.00 -3.15
CA MET A 227 8.83 -4.61 -3.56
C MET A 227 8.02 -5.80 -4.08
N GLN A 228 8.66 -6.68 -4.88
CA GLN A 228 8.02 -7.91 -5.37
C GLN A 228 7.64 -8.84 -4.21
N LEU A 229 8.57 -9.08 -3.28
CA LEU A 229 8.32 -9.94 -2.12
C LEU A 229 7.21 -9.38 -1.21
N ILE A 230 7.16 -8.06 -1.02
CA ILE A 230 6.08 -7.39 -0.28
C ILE A 230 4.74 -7.58 -1.00
N ALA A 231 4.71 -7.39 -2.33
CA ALA A 231 3.50 -7.59 -3.12
C ALA A 231 3.01 -9.04 -3.05
N ASP A 232 3.90 -10.02 -3.20
CA ASP A 232 3.57 -11.43 -3.14
C ASP A 232 3.04 -11.81 -1.76
N ARG A 233 3.65 -11.28 -0.70
CA ARG A 233 3.19 -11.52 0.67
C ARG A 233 1.80 -10.97 0.94
N PHE A 234 1.47 -9.76 0.49
CA PHE A 234 0.12 -9.22 0.60
C PHE A 234 -0.88 -9.95 -0.29
N TRP A 235 -0.45 -10.44 -1.46
CA TRP A 235 -1.30 -11.15 -2.39
C TRP A 235 -1.92 -12.42 -1.76
N GLU A 236 -1.18 -13.13 -0.92
CA GLU A 236 -1.66 -14.31 -0.19
C GLU A 236 -2.96 -14.03 0.60
N TYR A 237 -3.13 -12.78 1.04
CA TYR A 237 -4.28 -12.36 1.84
C TYR A 237 -5.33 -11.59 1.03
N ILE A 238 -4.95 -10.94 -0.05
CA ILE A 238 -5.87 -10.18 -0.91
C ILE A 238 -6.66 -11.12 -1.83
N GLU A 239 -5.98 -12.04 -2.53
CA GLU A 239 -6.60 -12.89 -3.55
C GLU A 239 -7.85 -13.65 -3.07
N PRO A 240 -7.85 -14.32 -1.90
CA PRO A 240 -9.03 -15.04 -1.42
C PRO A 240 -10.26 -14.16 -1.16
N ARG A 241 -10.05 -12.85 -1.02
CA ARG A 241 -11.07 -11.83 -0.72
C ARG A 241 -11.63 -11.13 -1.95
N LEU A 242 -11.09 -11.43 -3.11
CA LEU A 242 -11.56 -10.90 -4.40
C LEU A 242 -12.55 -11.83 -5.11
N LYS A 243 -12.74 -13.03 -4.59
CA LYS A 243 -13.63 -14.07 -5.14
C LYS A 243 -15.10 -13.78 -4.86
#